data_0f2bb303444e2401e2f3dca277bb214c
#
_entry.id   0f2bb303444e2401e2f3dca277bb214c
#
_cell.length_a   1.000
_cell.length_b   1.000
_cell.length_c   1.000
_cell.angle_alpha   90.00
_cell.angle_beta   90.00
_cell.angle_gamma   90.00
#
_symmetry.space_group_name_H-M   'P 1'
#
loop_
_entity.id
_entity.type
_entity.pdbx_description
1 polymer ?
#
loop_
_entity_poly.entity_id
_entity_poly.type
_entity_poly.pdbx_seq_one_letter_code
_entity_poly.pdbx_strand_id
1 'polypeptide(L)'
;RVRGCITSVSKEATNTGIAAINQKLIKLDDRAAKIAVATAVARVKDLEAEVGDREFTVTAVQAEIIRVQEEQDFVVREYERTRLLFQRGIVNETTLEAAARRKMEATFALERIQEELQRALSGKSRAEIALDIGLLELNARQFDLQELAMQAPFSGVLLNFNPKIGDCVSQGALAAQIYKPKDKSVETFAFMDNLVDAKQFGLTIGNSVQVIRVNGDSCPGQISLVGTEANLETQSVKVRIKLDPNCAVKMFLNEGVKIQLTP
;
A
#
# COMPACT_ATOMS: atom_id res chain seq x y z
N ARG A 1 0.37 -0.57 14.41
CA ARG A 1 1.52 -1.48 14.73
C ARG A 1 2.72 -0.72 15.29
N VAL A 2 2.54 0.47 15.82
CA VAL A 2 3.61 1.38 16.22
C VAL A 2 3.70 1.45 17.74
N ARG A 3 4.90 1.60 18.27
CA ARG A 3 5.17 1.89 19.69
C ARG A 3 5.85 3.25 19.78
N GLY A 4 5.60 3.99 20.83
CA GLY A 4 6.25 5.27 21.08
C GLY A 4 5.56 6.07 22.16
N CYS A 5 6.16 7.19 22.55
CA CYS A 5 5.58 8.07 23.52
C CYS A 5 4.81 9.21 22.84
N ILE A 6 3.68 9.59 23.43
CA ILE A 6 2.78 10.61 22.90
C ILE A 6 3.43 11.99 23.06
N THR A 7 3.57 12.70 21.95
CA THR A 7 4.12 14.07 21.91
C THR A 7 3.04 15.13 21.77
N SER A 8 1.90 14.79 21.16
CA SER A 8 0.75 15.69 21.07
C SER A 8 -0.57 14.94 21.05
N VAL A 9 -1.61 15.58 21.57
CA VAL A 9 -3.00 15.10 21.62
C VAL A 9 -3.91 16.21 21.12
N SER A 10 -4.94 15.86 20.35
CA SER A 10 -5.96 16.81 19.89
C SER A 10 -6.78 17.31 21.07
N LYS A 11 -6.60 18.57 21.44
CA LYS A 11 -7.38 19.22 22.52
C LYS A 11 -8.88 19.25 22.19
N GLU A 12 -9.22 19.46 20.94
CA GLU A 12 -10.61 19.47 20.49
C GLU A 12 -11.27 18.11 20.69
N ALA A 13 -10.65 17.06 20.20
CA ALA A 13 -11.14 15.68 20.34
C ALA A 13 -11.24 15.25 21.81
N THR A 14 -10.30 15.68 22.66
CA THR A 14 -10.34 15.39 24.11
C THR A 14 -11.48 16.13 24.81
N ASN A 15 -11.73 17.39 24.47
CA ASN A 15 -12.74 18.21 25.13
C ASN A 15 -14.16 17.90 24.66
N THR A 16 -14.36 17.65 23.38
CA THR A 16 -15.68 17.44 22.77
C THR A 16 -16.07 15.96 22.69
N GLY A 17 -15.12 15.05 22.75
CA GLY A 17 -15.36 13.63 22.47
C GLY A 17 -15.76 13.35 21.02
N ILE A 18 -15.58 14.33 20.10
CA ILE A 18 -15.96 14.20 18.68
C ILE A 18 -14.69 14.28 17.82
N ALA A 19 -14.65 13.48 16.80
CA ALA A 19 -13.58 13.52 15.79
C ALA A 19 -14.16 13.69 14.38
N ALA A 20 -13.53 14.56 13.60
CA ALA A 20 -13.78 14.66 12.17
C ALA A 20 -12.92 13.64 11.39
N ILE A 21 -13.37 13.26 10.20
CA ILE A 21 -12.57 12.39 9.31
C ILE A 21 -11.18 12.98 9.06
N ASN A 22 -10.15 12.15 9.11
CA ASN A 22 -8.73 12.51 8.94
C ASN A 22 -8.17 13.48 10.01
N GLN A 23 -8.95 13.80 11.06
CA GLN A 23 -8.45 14.59 12.18
C GLN A 23 -7.36 13.81 12.93
N LYS A 24 -6.20 14.45 13.12
CA LYS A 24 -5.11 13.88 13.93
C LYS A 24 -5.50 13.88 15.39
N LEU A 25 -5.64 12.70 15.98
CA LEU A 25 -6.04 12.50 17.39
C LEU A 25 -4.83 12.47 18.32
N ILE A 26 -3.82 11.70 17.94
CA ILE A 26 -2.60 11.49 18.73
C ILE A 26 -1.41 11.53 17.77
N LYS A 27 -0.31 12.08 18.23
CA LYS A 27 0.98 12.00 17.54
C LYS A 27 2.02 11.43 18.50
N LEU A 28 2.72 10.40 18.04
CA LEU A 28 3.86 9.82 18.73
C LEU A 28 5.16 10.56 18.37
N ASP A 29 6.24 10.28 19.09
CA ASP A 29 7.57 10.80 18.78
C ASP A 29 8.03 10.29 17.39
N ASP A 30 8.19 11.22 16.46
CA ASP A 30 8.47 10.96 15.06
C ASP A 30 9.93 11.27 14.65
N ARG A 31 10.79 11.65 15.61
CA ARG A 31 12.17 12.10 15.31
C ARG A 31 12.98 11.00 14.61
N ALA A 32 12.96 9.79 15.15
CA ALA A 32 13.69 8.66 14.57
C ALA A 32 13.15 8.27 13.20
N ALA A 33 11.83 8.26 13.02
CA ALA A 33 11.19 7.95 11.74
C ALA A 33 11.50 9.00 10.68
N LYS A 34 11.54 10.29 11.03
CA LYS A 34 11.96 11.36 10.11
C LYS A 34 13.41 11.20 9.65
N ILE A 35 14.33 10.82 10.55
CA ILE A 35 15.72 10.53 10.18
C ILE A 35 15.76 9.33 9.23
N ALA A 36 15.01 8.26 9.51
CA ALA A 36 14.95 7.08 8.64
C ALA A 36 14.42 7.43 7.23
N VAL A 37 13.40 8.28 7.12
CA VAL A 37 12.92 8.78 5.82
C VAL A 37 13.99 9.60 5.12
N ALA A 38 14.65 10.52 5.82
CA ALA A 38 15.72 11.36 5.24
C ALA A 38 16.89 10.51 4.72
N THR A 39 17.28 9.48 5.47
CA THR A 39 18.31 8.51 5.05
C THR A 39 17.88 7.73 3.80
N ALA A 40 16.64 7.26 3.75
CA ALA A 40 16.12 6.56 2.58
C ALA A 40 16.05 7.48 1.34
N VAL A 41 15.66 8.74 1.51
CA VAL A 41 15.69 9.75 0.41
C VAL A 41 17.11 9.95 -0.11
N ALA A 42 18.11 10.07 0.79
CA ALA A 42 19.51 10.22 0.37
C ALA A 42 19.99 9.00 -0.41
N ARG A 43 19.62 7.80 0.02
CA ARG A 43 19.96 6.55 -0.68
C ARG A 43 19.31 6.46 -2.06
N VAL A 44 18.05 6.86 -2.21
CA VAL A 44 17.39 6.92 -3.53
C VAL A 44 18.15 7.83 -4.47
N LYS A 45 18.58 9.03 -4.02
CA LYS A 45 19.37 9.94 -4.84
C LYS A 45 20.73 9.38 -5.27
N ASP A 46 21.39 8.62 -4.40
CA ASP A 46 22.63 7.91 -4.73
C ASP A 46 22.40 6.86 -5.82
N LEU A 47 21.34 6.07 -5.71
CA LEU A 47 20.95 5.08 -6.72
C LEU A 47 20.51 5.72 -8.05
N GLU A 48 19.84 6.87 -8.02
CA GLU A 48 19.53 7.66 -9.23
C GLU A 48 20.79 8.11 -9.95
N ALA A 49 21.81 8.56 -9.19
CA ALA A 49 23.10 8.93 -9.76
C ALA A 49 23.82 7.71 -10.38
N GLU A 50 23.76 6.54 -9.72
CA GLU A 50 24.33 5.31 -10.27
C GLU A 50 23.65 4.90 -11.58
N VAL A 51 22.33 4.99 -11.69
CA VAL A 51 21.61 4.76 -12.95
C VAL A 51 22.08 5.70 -14.04
N GLY A 52 22.25 6.99 -13.73
CA GLY A 52 22.77 7.98 -14.66
C GLY A 52 24.20 7.64 -15.17
N ASP A 53 25.09 7.19 -14.30
CA ASP A 53 26.45 6.78 -14.65
C ASP A 53 26.44 5.53 -15.57
N ARG A 54 25.54 4.57 -15.31
CA ARG A 54 25.36 3.41 -16.17
C ARG A 54 24.80 3.79 -17.54
N GLU A 55 23.86 4.71 -17.58
CA GLU A 55 23.28 5.23 -18.83
C GLU A 55 24.35 5.93 -19.68
N PHE A 56 25.18 6.76 -19.04
CA PHE A 56 26.33 7.37 -19.73
C PHE A 56 27.29 6.32 -20.30
N THR A 57 27.57 5.24 -19.55
CA THR A 57 28.39 4.13 -20.01
C THR A 57 27.78 3.46 -21.26
N VAL A 58 26.47 3.20 -21.26
CA VAL A 58 25.76 2.61 -22.41
C VAL A 58 25.87 3.54 -23.63
N THR A 59 25.63 4.81 -23.48
CA THR A 59 25.72 5.78 -24.58
C THR A 59 27.14 5.90 -25.15
N ALA A 60 28.16 5.85 -24.30
CA ALA A 60 29.56 5.85 -24.72
C ALA A 60 29.94 4.61 -25.54
N VAL A 61 29.52 3.42 -25.09
CA VAL A 61 29.76 2.17 -25.82
C VAL A 61 28.97 2.15 -27.14
N GLN A 62 27.74 2.67 -27.18
CA GLN A 62 26.96 2.80 -28.41
C GLN A 62 27.67 3.71 -29.45
N ALA A 63 28.22 4.82 -28.99
CA ALA A 63 29.02 5.70 -29.88
C ALA A 63 30.27 5.00 -30.39
N GLU A 64 30.92 4.16 -29.57
CA GLU A 64 32.09 3.36 -30.01
C GLU A 64 31.72 2.30 -31.03
N ILE A 65 30.56 1.62 -30.89
CA ILE A 65 30.07 0.67 -31.87
C ILE A 65 29.97 1.30 -33.26
N ILE A 66 29.42 2.52 -33.35
CA ILE A 66 29.29 3.22 -34.64
C ILE A 66 30.67 3.40 -35.31
N ARG A 67 31.68 3.82 -34.55
CA ARG A 67 33.04 4.01 -35.06
C ARG A 67 33.69 2.70 -35.53
N VAL A 68 33.59 1.66 -34.72
CA VAL A 68 34.14 0.33 -35.05
C VAL A 68 33.40 -0.30 -36.25
N GLN A 69 32.11 -0.04 -36.38
CA GLN A 69 31.33 -0.52 -37.54
C GLN A 69 31.73 0.21 -38.84
N GLU A 70 31.94 1.52 -38.80
CA GLU A 70 32.47 2.29 -39.94
C GLU A 70 33.86 1.78 -40.40
N GLU A 71 34.74 1.49 -39.42
CA GLU A 71 36.05 0.90 -39.69
C GLU A 71 35.93 -0.49 -40.31
N GLN A 72 35.10 -1.35 -39.77
CA GLN A 72 34.83 -2.68 -40.35
C GLN A 72 34.31 -2.58 -41.78
N ASP A 73 33.35 -1.71 -42.06
CA ASP A 73 32.80 -1.49 -43.39
C ASP A 73 33.89 -1.04 -44.39
N PHE A 74 34.82 -0.18 -43.93
CA PHE A 74 35.95 0.25 -44.75
C PHE A 74 36.88 -0.93 -45.10
N VAL A 75 37.27 -1.71 -44.11
CA VAL A 75 38.15 -2.87 -44.27
C VAL A 75 37.50 -3.96 -45.13
N VAL A 76 36.18 -4.18 -44.98
CA VAL A 76 35.42 -5.12 -45.83
C VAL A 76 35.48 -4.68 -47.31
N ARG A 77 35.26 -3.39 -47.60
CA ARG A 77 35.35 -2.87 -48.97
C ARG A 77 36.76 -2.96 -49.52
N GLU A 78 37.80 -2.77 -48.73
CA GLU A 78 39.20 -2.94 -49.11
C GLU A 78 39.49 -4.41 -49.45
N TYR A 79 39.04 -5.34 -48.61
CA TYR A 79 39.18 -6.78 -48.89
C TYR A 79 38.50 -7.19 -50.20
N GLU A 80 37.25 -6.77 -50.42
CA GLU A 80 36.51 -7.12 -51.64
C GLU A 80 37.21 -6.56 -52.89
N ARG A 81 37.74 -5.37 -52.85
CA ARG A 81 38.53 -4.77 -53.91
C ARG A 81 39.80 -5.59 -54.17
N THR A 82 40.53 -5.93 -53.12
CA THR A 82 41.77 -6.73 -53.22
C THR A 82 41.47 -8.11 -53.78
N ARG A 83 40.39 -8.74 -53.41
CA ARG A 83 39.92 -10.03 -53.92
C ARG A 83 39.66 -9.97 -55.43
N LEU A 84 38.98 -8.91 -55.89
CA LEU A 84 38.76 -8.75 -57.38
C LEU A 84 40.06 -8.51 -58.15
N LEU A 85 41.02 -7.77 -57.57
CA LEU A 85 42.31 -7.56 -58.18
C LEU A 85 43.15 -8.85 -58.22
N PHE A 86 43.06 -9.68 -57.18
CA PHE A 86 43.70 -11.00 -57.16
C PHE A 86 43.13 -11.92 -58.28
N GLN A 87 41.82 -11.96 -58.43
CA GLN A 87 41.15 -12.73 -59.49
C GLN A 87 41.58 -12.30 -60.92
N ARG A 88 42.00 -11.05 -61.08
CA ARG A 88 42.50 -10.48 -62.29
C ARG A 88 44.04 -10.66 -62.47
N GLY A 89 44.72 -11.31 -61.50
CA GLY A 89 46.15 -11.52 -61.50
C GLY A 89 47.00 -10.27 -61.27
N ILE A 90 46.41 -9.18 -60.70
CA ILE A 90 47.10 -7.88 -60.48
C ILE A 90 47.87 -7.85 -59.17
N VAL A 91 47.36 -8.56 -58.13
CA VAL A 91 47.98 -8.65 -56.77
C VAL A 91 48.33 -10.11 -56.48
N ASN A 92 49.30 -10.31 -55.57
CA ASN A 92 49.73 -11.64 -55.14
C ASN A 92 48.89 -12.19 -54.01
N GLU A 93 49.00 -13.48 -53.68
CA GLU A 93 48.29 -14.19 -52.66
C GLU A 93 48.57 -13.60 -51.29
N THR A 94 49.79 -13.21 -50.93
CA THR A 94 50.16 -12.63 -49.66
C THR A 94 49.45 -11.31 -49.39
N THR A 95 49.14 -10.52 -50.42
CA THR A 95 48.35 -9.30 -50.32
C THR A 95 46.90 -9.59 -50.03
N LEU A 96 46.30 -10.62 -50.64
CA LEU A 96 44.95 -11.06 -50.37
C LEU A 96 44.81 -11.61 -48.94
N GLU A 97 45.76 -12.43 -48.48
CA GLU A 97 45.79 -12.98 -47.12
C GLU A 97 45.92 -11.87 -46.07
N ALA A 98 46.75 -10.85 -46.30
CA ALA A 98 46.87 -9.69 -45.41
C ALA A 98 45.55 -8.91 -45.30
N ALA A 99 44.85 -8.69 -46.42
CA ALA A 99 43.54 -8.05 -46.41
C ALA A 99 42.46 -8.90 -45.73
N ALA A 100 42.49 -10.24 -45.90
CA ALA A 100 41.59 -11.17 -45.23
C ALA A 100 41.80 -11.16 -43.69
N ARG A 101 43.07 -11.11 -43.24
CA ARG A 101 43.40 -11.02 -41.82
C ARG A 101 42.88 -9.72 -41.21
N ARG A 102 43.08 -8.56 -41.84
CA ARG A 102 42.53 -7.29 -41.39
C ARG A 102 41.01 -7.30 -41.28
N LYS A 103 40.31 -7.89 -42.27
CA LYS A 103 38.86 -8.06 -42.23
C LYS A 103 38.43 -8.88 -40.99
N MET A 104 39.13 -9.98 -40.72
CA MET A 104 38.83 -10.82 -39.56
C MET A 104 39.08 -10.09 -38.24
N GLU A 105 40.19 -9.33 -38.14
CA GLU A 105 40.50 -8.51 -36.96
C GLU A 105 39.43 -7.44 -36.72
N ALA A 106 38.96 -6.73 -37.76
CA ALA A 106 37.88 -5.74 -37.64
C ALA A 106 36.52 -6.39 -37.25
N THR A 107 36.25 -7.61 -37.76
CA THR A 107 35.04 -8.35 -37.35
C THR A 107 35.09 -8.73 -35.88
N PHE A 108 36.21 -9.25 -35.38
CA PHE A 108 36.35 -9.56 -33.95
C PHE A 108 36.31 -8.30 -33.06
N ALA A 109 36.81 -7.16 -33.54
CA ALA A 109 36.72 -5.89 -32.85
C ALA A 109 35.25 -5.49 -32.67
N LEU A 110 34.41 -5.60 -33.70
CA LEU A 110 32.98 -5.30 -33.61
C LEU A 110 32.26 -6.27 -32.67
N GLU A 111 32.50 -7.57 -32.77
CA GLU A 111 31.90 -8.57 -31.87
C GLU A 111 32.24 -8.26 -30.39
N ARG A 112 33.49 -7.91 -30.10
CA ARG A 112 33.92 -7.58 -28.74
C ARG A 112 33.17 -6.35 -28.18
N ILE A 113 33.03 -5.29 -28.97
CA ILE A 113 32.34 -4.07 -28.49
C ILE A 113 30.82 -4.29 -28.36
N GLN A 114 30.23 -5.17 -29.19
CA GLN A 114 28.84 -5.59 -29.02
C GLN A 114 28.62 -6.36 -27.73
N GLU A 115 29.54 -7.25 -27.35
CA GLU A 115 29.51 -7.92 -26.05
C GLU A 115 29.62 -6.91 -24.87
N GLU A 116 30.46 -5.88 -25.04
CA GLU A 116 30.62 -4.83 -24.05
C GLU A 116 29.30 -4.04 -23.88
N LEU A 117 28.58 -3.75 -24.97
CA LEU A 117 27.24 -3.16 -24.90
C LEU A 117 26.28 -4.03 -24.10
N GLN A 118 26.27 -5.33 -24.31
CA GLN A 118 25.40 -6.24 -23.55
C GLN A 118 25.73 -6.23 -22.06
N ARG A 119 27.00 -6.15 -21.71
CA ARG A 119 27.45 -6.01 -20.29
C ARG A 119 27.00 -4.66 -19.71
N ALA A 120 27.15 -3.56 -20.47
CA ALA A 120 26.73 -2.23 -20.04
C ALA A 120 25.21 -2.16 -19.83
N LEU A 121 24.41 -2.69 -20.77
CA LEU A 121 22.96 -2.80 -20.65
C LEU A 121 22.53 -3.63 -19.44
N SER A 122 23.18 -4.75 -19.19
CA SER A 122 22.92 -5.59 -18.02
C SER A 122 23.31 -4.86 -16.71
N GLY A 123 24.36 -4.04 -16.75
CA GLY A 123 24.76 -3.16 -15.64
C GLY A 123 23.71 -2.10 -15.33
N LYS A 124 23.20 -1.41 -16.39
CA LYS A 124 22.11 -0.42 -16.24
C LYS A 124 20.86 -1.07 -15.66
N SER A 125 20.41 -2.19 -16.19
CA SER A 125 19.22 -2.88 -15.67
C SER A 125 19.35 -3.26 -14.20
N ARG A 126 20.53 -3.69 -13.75
CA ARG A 126 20.76 -3.97 -12.32
C ARG A 126 20.69 -2.71 -11.45
N ALA A 127 21.20 -1.58 -11.93
CA ALA A 127 21.11 -0.32 -11.22
C ALA A 127 19.65 0.18 -11.13
N GLU A 128 18.86 0.03 -12.21
CA GLU A 128 17.43 0.34 -12.21
C GLU A 128 16.65 -0.52 -11.20
N ILE A 129 16.91 -1.82 -11.13
CA ILE A 129 16.31 -2.71 -10.12
C ILE A 129 16.70 -2.26 -8.69
N ALA A 130 17.97 -1.88 -8.48
CA ALA A 130 18.41 -1.40 -7.18
C ALA A 130 17.71 -0.09 -6.79
N LEU A 131 17.46 0.81 -7.74
CA LEU A 131 16.68 2.04 -7.54
C LEU A 131 15.22 1.72 -7.16
N ASP A 132 14.58 0.79 -7.86
CA ASP A 132 13.22 0.36 -7.54
C ASP A 132 13.12 -0.19 -6.10
N ILE A 133 14.09 -1.01 -5.69
CA ILE A 133 14.16 -1.50 -4.29
C ILE A 133 14.33 -0.33 -3.32
N GLY A 134 15.18 0.64 -3.63
CA GLY A 134 15.37 1.85 -2.82
C GLY A 134 14.10 2.68 -2.67
N LEU A 135 13.32 2.83 -3.75
CA LEU A 135 12.02 3.51 -3.74
C LEU A 135 10.98 2.78 -2.87
N LEU A 136 10.95 1.45 -2.93
CA LEU A 136 10.09 0.64 -2.07
C LEU A 136 10.47 0.79 -0.59
N GLU A 137 11.76 0.83 -0.28
CA GLU A 137 12.24 1.08 1.09
C GLU A 137 11.85 2.48 1.57
N LEU A 138 12.00 3.52 0.73
CA LEU A 138 11.54 4.87 1.04
C LEU A 138 10.03 4.91 1.35
N ASN A 139 9.21 4.27 0.52
CA ASN A 139 7.78 4.15 0.75
C ASN A 139 7.47 3.48 2.10
N ALA A 140 8.16 2.39 2.45
CA ALA A 140 7.99 1.73 3.74
C ALA A 140 8.31 2.67 4.91
N ARG A 141 9.41 3.45 4.84
CA ARG A 141 9.76 4.43 5.88
C ARG A 141 8.75 5.58 5.97
N GLN A 142 8.19 6.01 4.85
CA GLN A 142 7.13 7.02 4.85
C GLN A 142 5.85 6.49 5.50
N PHE A 143 5.49 5.23 5.25
CA PHE A 143 4.38 4.56 5.93
C PHE A 143 4.60 4.48 7.44
N ASP A 144 5.79 4.04 7.87
CA ASP A 144 6.15 4.00 9.30
C ASP A 144 5.99 5.38 9.95
N LEU A 145 6.40 6.44 9.26
CA LEU A 145 6.24 7.82 9.74
C LEU A 145 4.77 8.25 9.82
N GLN A 146 3.96 7.89 8.83
CA GLN A 146 2.53 8.21 8.81
C GLN A 146 1.77 7.50 9.94
N GLU A 147 2.09 6.24 10.22
CA GLU A 147 1.48 5.48 11.30
C GLU A 147 1.71 6.08 12.70
N LEU A 148 2.76 6.91 12.88
CA LEU A 148 3.02 7.64 14.13
C LEU A 148 1.99 8.75 14.42
N ALA A 149 1.17 9.12 13.44
CA ALA A 149 0.07 10.06 13.60
C ALA A 149 -1.27 9.32 13.46
N MET A 150 -1.89 8.99 14.58
CA MET A 150 -3.21 8.38 14.57
C MET A 150 -4.26 9.39 14.13
N GLN A 151 -5.03 9.03 13.11
CA GLN A 151 -6.12 9.84 12.58
C GLN A 151 -7.46 9.13 12.71
N ALA A 152 -8.54 9.90 12.81
CA ALA A 152 -9.88 9.35 12.79
C ALA A 152 -10.23 8.84 11.38
N PRO A 153 -10.60 7.56 11.20
CA PRO A 153 -10.91 6.99 9.87
C PRO A 153 -12.23 7.51 9.30
N PHE A 154 -13.10 8.03 10.14
CA PHE A 154 -14.38 8.66 9.81
C PHE A 154 -14.79 9.66 10.88
N SER A 155 -15.76 10.51 10.56
CA SER A 155 -16.34 11.42 11.57
C SER A 155 -17.24 10.66 12.52
N GLY A 156 -17.01 10.84 13.84
CA GLY A 156 -17.74 10.09 14.86
C GLY A 156 -17.48 10.56 16.28
N VAL A 157 -18.03 9.82 17.25
CA VAL A 157 -17.84 10.05 18.68
C VAL A 157 -16.78 9.09 19.21
N LEU A 158 -15.86 9.62 19.99
CA LEU A 158 -14.79 8.87 20.62
C LEU A 158 -15.26 8.31 21.96
N LEU A 159 -14.88 7.06 22.23
CA LEU A 159 -15.12 6.41 23.52
C LEU A 159 -13.78 6.19 24.22
N ASN A 160 -13.75 6.45 25.54
CA ASN A 160 -12.60 6.21 26.40
C ASN A 160 -11.31 6.86 25.88
N PHE A 161 -11.43 8.02 25.21
CA PHE A 161 -10.30 8.77 24.69
C PHE A 161 -9.73 9.69 25.75
N ASN A 162 -8.70 9.23 26.47
CA ASN A 162 -8.02 10.00 27.51
C ASN A 162 -6.50 9.85 27.48
N PRO A 163 -5.86 10.03 26.30
CA PRO A 163 -4.42 9.95 26.18
C PRO A 163 -3.76 11.18 26.81
N LYS A 164 -2.60 10.99 27.45
CA LYS A 164 -1.81 12.09 28.02
C LYS A 164 -0.49 12.21 27.28
N ILE A 165 -0.03 13.45 27.14
CA ILE A 165 1.32 13.72 26.60
C ILE A 165 2.33 13.11 27.56
N GLY A 166 3.30 12.36 27.01
CA GLY A 166 4.31 11.62 27.77
C GLY A 166 3.95 10.15 28.02
N ASP A 167 2.70 9.73 27.87
CA ASP A 167 2.33 8.33 27.94
C ASP A 167 3.02 7.57 26.78
N CYS A 168 3.54 6.38 27.06
CA CYS A 168 4.13 5.51 26.06
C CYS A 168 3.17 4.36 25.74
N VAL A 169 2.87 4.19 24.48
CA VAL A 169 1.98 3.13 23.99
C VAL A 169 2.80 1.98 23.39
N SER A 170 2.37 0.76 23.73
CA SER A 170 2.93 -0.46 23.13
C SER A 170 2.18 -0.82 21.84
N GLN A 171 2.80 -1.66 21.06
CA GLN A 171 2.16 -2.21 19.84
C GLN A 171 0.89 -2.99 20.22
N GLY A 172 -0.22 -2.68 19.56
CA GLY A 172 -1.51 -3.32 19.81
C GLY A 172 -2.32 -2.69 20.95
N ALA A 173 -1.80 -1.66 21.64
CA ALA A 173 -2.57 -0.92 22.64
C ALA A 173 -3.77 -0.21 21.99
N LEU A 174 -4.94 -0.33 22.62
CA LEU A 174 -6.14 0.38 22.20
C LEU A 174 -6.02 1.86 22.61
N ALA A 175 -5.88 2.75 21.64
CA ALA A 175 -5.72 4.17 21.90
C ALA A 175 -7.06 4.93 21.91
N ALA A 176 -8.02 4.51 21.10
CA ALA A 176 -9.36 5.09 21.03
C ALA A 176 -10.33 4.12 20.36
N GLN A 177 -11.60 4.28 20.69
CA GLN A 177 -12.71 3.68 19.94
C GLN A 177 -13.53 4.81 19.34
N ILE A 178 -13.93 4.68 18.08
CA ILE A 178 -14.77 5.66 17.40
C ILE A 178 -16.00 4.97 16.82
N TYR A 179 -17.16 5.60 16.95
CA TYR A 179 -18.39 5.11 16.37
C TYR A 179 -19.21 6.23 15.74
N LYS A 180 -20.06 5.86 14.79
CA LYS A 180 -21.02 6.79 14.17
C LYS A 180 -22.30 6.78 14.95
N PRO A 181 -22.76 7.89 15.51
CA PRO A 181 -24.00 7.96 16.31
C PRO A 181 -25.25 7.50 15.57
N LYS A 182 -25.26 7.64 14.23
CA LYS A 182 -26.39 7.23 13.36
C LYS A 182 -26.44 5.71 13.08
N ASP A 183 -25.32 4.99 13.27
CA ASP A 183 -25.18 3.58 12.92
C ASP A 183 -25.31 2.65 14.13
N LYS A 184 -25.95 3.12 15.22
CA LYS A 184 -26.20 2.27 16.39
C LYS A 184 -27.19 1.18 16.06
N SER A 185 -26.97 0.02 16.67
CA SER A 185 -27.88 -1.12 16.60
C SER A 185 -28.20 -1.59 18.00
N VAL A 186 -29.35 -2.23 18.15
CA VAL A 186 -29.74 -2.91 19.38
C VAL A 186 -29.46 -4.40 19.21
N GLU A 187 -28.84 -4.99 20.22
CA GLU A 187 -28.69 -6.43 20.32
C GLU A 187 -29.61 -6.96 21.41
N THR A 188 -30.35 -7.98 21.08
CA THR A 188 -31.25 -8.68 22.01
C THR A 188 -31.13 -10.19 21.84
N PHE A 189 -31.67 -10.93 22.78
CA PHE A 189 -31.70 -12.38 22.76
C PHE A 189 -33.15 -12.86 22.70
N ALA A 190 -33.49 -13.67 21.73
CA ALA A 190 -34.76 -14.34 21.64
C ALA A 190 -34.63 -15.80 22.11
N PHE A 191 -35.41 -16.18 23.10
CA PHE A 191 -35.42 -17.56 23.59
C PHE A 191 -36.03 -18.54 22.58
N MET A 192 -35.47 -19.74 22.51
CA MET A 192 -35.89 -20.78 21.54
C MET A 192 -37.35 -21.13 21.64
N ASP A 193 -37.92 -21.18 22.87
CA ASP A 193 -39.34 -21.45 23.09
C ASP A 193 -40.24 -20.42 22.40
N ASN A 194 -39.80 -19.17 22.31
CA ASN A 194 -40.52 -18.09 21.65
C ASN A 194 -40.22 -17.98 20.16
N LEU A 195 -39.15 -18.66 19.66
CA LEU A 195 -38.69 -18.53 18.28
C LEU A 195 -39.62 -19.24 17.29
N VAL A 196 -40.29 -20.32 17.71
CA VAL A 196 -41.25 -21.06 16.87
C VAL A 196 -42.48 -20.17 16.63
N ASP A 197 -43.02 -19.59 17.70
CA ASP A 197 -44.13 -18.65 17.63
C ASP A 197 -43.73 -17.31 17.02
N ALA A 198 -42.50 -16.84 17.31
CA ALA A 198 -41.98 -15.57 16.81
C ALA A 198 -41.70 -15.56 15.29
N LYS A 199 -41.42 -16.70 14.67
CA LYS A 199 -41.40 -16.82 13.20
C LYS A 199 -42.77 -16.63 12.59
N GLN A 200 -43.83 -17.06 13.24
CA GLN A 200 -45.22 -16.80 12.84
C GLN A 200 -45.62 -15.35 13.09
N PHE A 201 -45.02 -14.69 14.11
CA PHE A 201 -45.32 -13.30 14.52
C PHE A 201 -44.32 -12.26 14.04
N GLY A 202 -43.38 -12.61 13.15
CA GLY A 202 -42.56 -11.58 12.47
C GLY A 202 -41.08 -11.47 12.88
N LEU A 203 -40.46 -12.45 13.56
CA LEU A 203 -39.04 -12.44 13.86
C LEU A 203 -38.23 -12.90 12.63
N THR A 204 -38.40 -12.22 11.51
CA THR A 204 -37.66 -12.44 10.28
C THR A 204 -36.84 -11.24 9.91
N ILE A 205 -35.72 -11.48 9.19
CA ILE A 205 -34.88 -10.38 8.72
C ILE A 205 -35.71 -9.47 7.81
N GLY A 206 -35.61 -8.15 8.04
CA GLY A 206 -36.34 -7.15 7.29
C GLY A 206 -37.62 -6.65 7.96
N ASN A 207 -38.14 -7.36 8.97
CA ASN A 207 -39.35 -6.92 9.65
C ASN A 207 -39.11 -5.73 10.56
N SER A 208 -40.14 -4.87 10.64
CA SER A 208 -40.13 -3.67 11.49
C SER A 208 -40.44 -4.02 12.93
N VAL A 209 -39.75 -3.34 13.84
CA VAL A 209 -39.93 -3.48 15.29
C VAL A 209 -39.92 -2.11 15.95
N GLN A 210 -40.58 -1.99 17.10
CA GLN A 210 -40.50 -0.83 17.94
C GLN A 210 -39.53 -1.10 19.11
N VAL A 211 -38.53 -0.24 19.24
CA VAL A 211 -37.58 -0.27 20.36
C VAL A 211 -38.01 0.78 21.38
N ILE A 212 -38.45 0.34 22.54
CA ILE A 212 -38.94 1.20 23.61
C ILE A 212 -37.81 1.47 24.60
N ARG A 213 -37.47 2.72 24.75
CA ARG A 213 -36.44 3.23 25.69
C ARG A 213 -36.97 3.24 27.12
N VAL A 214 -36.05 3.35 28.09
CA VAL A 214 -36.41 3.42 29.54
C VAL A 214 -37.31 4.64 29.86
N ASN A 215 -37.14 5.74 29.12
CA ASN A 215 -37.96 6.95 29.26
C ASN A 215 -39.36 6.87 28.63
N GLY A 216 -39.70 5.74 27.99
CA GLY A 216 -40.96 5.52 27.31
C GLY A 216 -40.99 5.93 25.84
N ASP A 217 -39.95 6.59 25.34
CA ASP A 217 -39.85 6.94 23.91
C ASP A 217 -39.72 5.67 23.06
N SER A 218 -40.35 5.67 21.88
CA SER A 218 -40.32 4.58 20.94
C SER A 218 -39.47 4.94 19.73
N CYS A 219 -38.60 4.03 19.35
CA CYS A 219 -37.72 4.15 18.19
C CYS A 219 -38.03 3.06 17.15
N PRO A 220 -38.32 3.41 15.91
CA PRO A 220 -38.49 2.41 14.87
C PRO A 220 -37.14 1.74 14.55
N GLY A 221 -37.18 0.46 14.36
CA GLY A 221 -36.04 -0.35 13.96
C GLY A 221 -36.42 -1.46 13.01
N GLN A 222 -35.45 -2.08 12.40
CA GLN A 222 -35.63 -3.21 11.51
C GLN A 222 -34.70 -4.34 11.89
N ILE A 223 -35.18 -5.56 11.90
CA ILE A 223 -34.38 -6.76 12.16
C ILE A 223 -33.35 -6.92 11.04
N SER A 224 -32.08 -6.80 11.38
CA SER A 224 -30.96 -6.88 10.43
C SER A 224 -30.24 -8.23 10.47
N LEU A 225 -30.33 -8.94 11.59
CA LEU A 225 -29.72 -10.26 11.77
C LEU A 225 -30.49 -11.07 12.79
N VAL A 226 -30.73 -12.32 12.45
CA VAL A 226 -31.16 -13.37 13.40
C VAL A 226 -30.06 -14.42 13.39
N GLY A 227 -29.44 -14.67 14.55
CA GLY A 227 -28.37 -15.64 14.68
C GLY A 227 -28.83 -17.05 14.31
N THR A 228 -27.91 -17.84 13.83
CA THR A 228 -28.13 -19.25 13.48
C THR A 228 -27.66 -20.21 14.57
N GLU A 229 -26.97 -19.67 15.59
CA GLU A 229 -26.42 -20.44 16.69
C GLU A 229 -27.11 -20.01 18.00
N ALA A 230 -27.58 -20.97 18.75
CA ALA A 230 -28.17 -20.77 20.05
C ALA A 230 -27.08 -20.88 21.14
N ASN A 231 -27.15 -20.03 22.14
CA ASN A 231 -26.33 -20.18 23.34
C ASN A 231 -26.76 -21.44 24.09
N LEU A 232 -25.80 -22.32 24.41
CA LEU A 232 -26.09 -23.63 25.02
C LEU A 232 -26.69 -23.51 26.44
N GLU A 233 -26.32 -22.50 27.20
CA GLU A 233 -26.76 -22.30 28.61
C GLU A 233 -28.13 -21.64 28.66
N THR A 234 -28.33 -20.59 27.85
CA THR A 234 -29.53 -19.75 27.92
C THR A 234 -30.60 -20.15 26.89
N GLN A 235 -30.27 -21.05 25.95
CA GLN A 235 -31.16 -21.49 24.87
C GLN A 235 -31.76 -20.30 24.10
N SER A 236 -30.91 -19.26 23.87
CA SER A 236 -31.32 -18.05 23.21
C SER A 236 -30.48 -17.76 21.96
N VAL A 237 -31.09 -17.12 20.99
CA VAL A 237 -30.49 -16.73 19.72
C VAL A 237 -30.30 -15.19 19.70
N LYS A 238 -29.14 -14.74 19.26
CA LYS A 238 -28.83 -13.31 19.14
C LYS A 238 -29.60 -12.69 17.98
N VAL A 239 -30.29 -11.61 18.25
CA VAL A 239 -30.99 -10.79 17.25
C VAL A 239 -30.43 -9.39 17.24
N ARG A 240 -30.12 -8.86 16.06
CA ARG A 240 -29.66 -7.49 15.88
C ARG A 240 -30.69 -6.67 15.13
N ILE A 241 -30.98 -5.51 15.67
CA ILE A 241 -31.96 -4.56 15.15
C ILE A 241 -31.19 -3.29 14.73
N LYS A 242 -31.32 -2.89 13.49
CA LYS A 242 -30.84 -1.62 12.99
C LYS A 242 -31.86 -0.54 13.32
N LEU A 243 -31.44 0.52 13.97
CA LEU A 243 -32.31 1.64 14.35
C LEU A 243 -32.44 2.66 13.22
N ASP A 244 -33.53 3.39 13.24
CA ASP A 244 -33.64 4.61 12.44
C ASP A 244 -32.54 5.61 12.84
N PRO A 245 -31.80 6.21 11.87
CA PRO A 245 -30.67 7.09 12.15
C PRO A 245 -31.00 8.29 13.04
N ASN A 246 -32.21 8.86 12.91
CA ASN A 246 -32.63 10.04 13.70
C ASN A 246 -32.92 9.66 15.16
N CYS A 247 -33.38 8.45 15.37
CA CYS A 247 -33.61 7.91 16.69
C CYS A 247 -32.29 7.38 17.32
N ALA A 248 -31.46 6.70 16.53
CA ALA A 248 -30.17 6.18 16.98
C ALA A 248 -29.28 7.26 17.62
N VAL A 249 -29.30 8.49 17.07
CA VAL A 249 -28.51 9.62 17.63
C VAL A 249 -28.93 9.94 19.08
N LYS A 250 -30.21 9.83 19.39
CA LYS A 250 -30.77 10.20 20.73
C LYS A 250 -30.55 9.12 21.77
N MET A 251 -30.24 7.90 21.40
CA MET A 251 -30.02 6.78 22.32
C MET A 251 -28.59 6.78 22.87
N PHE A 252 -28.43 6.38 24.12
CA PHE A 252 -27.11 6.15 24.70
C PHE A 252 -26.57 4.75 24.31
N LEU A 253 -25.25 4.59 24.31
CA LEU A 253 -24.65 3.27 24.22
C LEU A 253 -24.91 2.51 25.52
N ASN A 254 -25.17 1.20 25.37
CA ASN A 254 -25.52 0.31 26.50
C ASN A 254 -26.81 0.72 27.26
N GLU A 255 -27.69 1.50 26.61
CA GLU A 255 -29.02 1.79 27.14
C GLU A 255 -29.86 0.52 27.09
N GLY A 256 -30.49 0.17 28.25
CA GLY A 256 -31.46 -0.92 28.30
C GLY A 256 -32.74 -0.56 27.56
N VAL A 257 -33.23 -1.47 26.72
CA VAL A 257 -34.42 -1.25 25.88
C VAL A 257 -35.36 -2.46 25.92
N LYS A 258 -36.64 -2.24 25.64
CA LYS A 258 -37.60 -3.28 25.36
C LYS A 258 -37.92 -3.30 23.89
N ILE A 259 -38.11 -4.50 23.33
CA ILE A 259 -38.45 -4.68 21.92
C ILE A 259 -39.86 -5.18 21.78
N GLN A 260 -40.64 -4.51 20.96
CA GLN A 260 -42.00 -4.90 20.62
C GLN A 260 -42.06 -5.17 19.11
N LEU A 261 -42.49 -6.37 18.77
CA LEU A 261 -42.77 -6.74 17.37
C LEU A 261 -44.01 -5.94 16.91
N THR A 262 -43.92 -5.36 15.75
CA THR A 262 -45.08 -4.69 15.13
C THR A 262 -45.77 -5.77 14.27
N PRO A 263 -47.07 -6.04 14.51
CA PRO A 263 -47.85 -7.03 13.75
C PRO A 263 -47.90 -6.69 12.25
#